data_5efd2987062f7d711eb371c94b48cb0f
#
_entry.id   5efd2987062f7d711eb371c94b48cb0f
#
_cell.length_a   1.000
_cell.length_b   1.000
_cell.length_c   1.000
_cell.angle_alpha   90.00
_cell.angle_beta   90.00
_cell.angle_gamma   90.00
#
_symmetry.space_group_name_H-M   'P 1'
#
loop_
_entity.id
_entity.type
_entity.pdbx_description
1 polymer ?
#
loop_
_entity_poly.entity_id
_entity_poly.type
_entity_poly.pdbx_seq_one_letter_code
_entity_poly.pdbx_strand_id
1 'polypeptide(L)'
;FYTAVGTAFPLFKQRFGANAEGVLGIGGVNPDTPEFKDYVKRHAAANGGREPDRWANPVTYASLQMLQQAIERVGKVDRAAVIKEIHNGIFDTVIGKIKLEKGLRMNSWQVGQWQNGEYYGIAPTNLPGAKPVQLPKPAWKSGS
;
A
#
# COMPACT_ATOMS: atom_id res chain seq x y z
N PHE A 1 17.47 -6.00 -10.09
CA PHE A 1 16.98 -7.20 -9.39
C PHE A 1 15.52 -7.02 -9.02
N TYR A 2 14.67 -7.94 -9.42
CA TYR A 2 13.22 -7.91 -9.23
C TYR A 2 12.75 -9.16 -8.48
N THR A 3 11.90 -8.98 -7.47
CA THR A 3 11.36 -10.07 -6.66
C THR A 3 9.83 -9.97 -6.54
N ALA A 4 9.24 -10.92 -5.82
CA ALA A 4 7.80 -10.99 -5.60
C ALA A 4 7.35 -10.14 -4.39
N VAL A 5 6.16 -10.41 -3.90
CA VAL A 5 5.41 -9.65 -2.89
C VAL A 5 6.18 -9.41 -1.57
N GLY A 6 6.97 -10.36 -1.12
CA GLY A 6 7.73 -10.26 0.14
C GLY A 6 8.65 -9.05 0.25
N THR A 7 9.03 -8.45 -0.89
CA THR A 7 9.87 -7.24 -0.94
C THR A 7 9.20 -6.03 -0.26
N ALA A 8 7.87 -5.92 -0.30
CA ALA A 8 7.14 -4.79 0.26
C ALA A 8 6.94 -4.87 1.79
N PHE A 9 7.50 -5.87 2.45
CA PHE A 9 7.39 -6.05 3.88
C PHE A 9 8.57 -5.43 4.63
N PRO A 10 8.35 -4.77 5.78
CA PRO A 10 9.43 -4.22 6.61
C PRO A 10 10.50 -5.26 6.98
N LEU A 11 10.09 -6.52 7.14
CA LEU A 11 10.99 -7.64 7.41
C LEU A 11 12.05 -7.83 6.30
N PHE A 12 11.73 -7.50 5.06
CA PHE A 12 12.69 -7.57 3.95
C PHE A 12 13.88 -6.63 4.21
N LYS A 13 13.58 -5.36 4.54
CA LYS A 13 14.61 -4.39 4.89
C LYS A 13 15.39 -4.81 6.15
N GLN A 14 14.71 -5.30 7.18
CA GLN A 14 15.35 -5.78 8.40
C GLN A 14 16.31 -6.94 8.13
N ARG A 15 15.93 -7.85 7.22
CA ARG A 15 16.74 -9.04 6.89
C ARG A 15 17.93 -8.73 6.00
N PHE A 16 17.77 -7.82 5.04
CA PHE A 16 18.76 -7.56 4.00
C PHE A 16 19.51 -6.22 4.18
N GLY A 17 19.08 -5.39 5.13
CA GLY A 17 19.76 -4.13 5.45
C GLY A 17 20.01 -3.26 4.21
N ALA A 18 21.25 -2.83 4.04
CA ALA A 18 21.67 -2.04 2.89
C ALA A 18 21.53 -2.77 1.54
N ASN A 19 21.48 -4.09 1.54
CA ASN A 19 21.28 -4.89 0.33
C ASN A 19 19.85 -4.84 -0.21
N ALA A 20 18.88 -4.40 0.60
CA ALA A 20 17.52 -4.13 0.12
C ALA A 20 17.48 -2.95 -0.87
N GLU A 21 18.41 -2.00 -0.75
CA GLU A 21 18.44 -0.78 -1.54
C GLU A 21 18.48 -1.06 -3.05
N GLY A 22 17.58 -0.44 -3.80
CA GLY A 22 17.43 -0.63 -5.23
C GLY A 22 16.72 -1.93 -5.66
N VAL A 23 16.33 -2.80 -4.72
CA VAL A 23 15.56 -4.01 -5.04
C VAL A 23 14.14 -3.64 -5.42
N LEU A 24 13.67 -4.22 -6.51
CA LEU A 24 12.32 -4.05 -7.06
C LEU A 24 11.41 -5.19 -6.61
N GLY A 25 10.15 -4.89 -6.38
CA GLY A 25 9.16 -5.92 -6.06
C GLY A 25 7.76 -5.57 -6.54
N ILE A 26 6.89 -6.56 -6.56
CA ILE A 26 5.46 -6.40 -6.86
C ILE A 26 4.71 -5.99 -5.60
N GLY A 27 3.70 -5.15 -5.81
CA GLY A 27 2.76 -4.75 -4.77
C GLY A 27 3.26 -3.56 -3.98
N GLY A 28 2.44 -3.20 -3.05
CA GLY A 28 2.69 -2.04 -2.22
C GLY A 28 1.82 -0.85 -2.58
N VAL A 29 1.65 -0.02 -1.59
CA VAL A 29 1.04 1.29 -1.71
C VAL A 29 2.10 2.32 -1.43
N ASN A 30 1.97 3.47 -2.07
CA ASN A 30 2.95 4.54 -1.91
C ASN A 30 2.85 5.16 -0.51
N PRO A 31 3.92 5.15 0.30
CA PRO A 31 3.93 5.72 1.65
C PRO A 31 3.93 7.25 1.67
N ASP A 32 3.95 7.92 0.51
CA ASP A 32 4.22 9.37 0.44
C ASP A 32 2.95 10.24 0.44
N THR A 33 1.78 9.66 0.70
CA THR A 33 0.55 10.43 0.92
C THR A 33 0.34 10.73 2.41
N PRO A 34 -0.25 11.89 2.76
CA PRO A 34 -0.54 12.24 4.16
C PRO A 34 -1.37 11.18 4.87
N GLU A 35 -2.39 10.65 4.21
CA GLU A 35 -3.32 9.64 4.74
C GLU A 35 -2.58 8.34 5.06
N PHE A 36 -1.67 7.93 4.19
CA PHE A 36 -0.88 6.73 4.41
C PHE A 36 0.14 6.91 5.53
N LYS A 37 0.80 8.07 5.61
CA LYS A 37 1.73 8.39 6.71
C LYS A 37 1.02 8.38 8.07
N ASP A 38 -0.18 8.96 8.14
CA ASP A 38 -0.99 8.93 9.36
C ASP A 38 -1.40 7.49 9.73
N TYR A 39 -1.82 6.69 8.74
CA TYR A 39 -2.12 5.28 8.95
C TYR A 39 -0.91 4.51 9.51
N VAL A 40 0.29 4.68 8.95
CA VAL A 40 1.52 4.03 9.44
C VAL A 40 1.80 4.42 10.90
N LYS A 41 1.67 5.71 11.23
CA LYS A 41 1.87 6.21 12.59
C LYS A 41 0.89 5.58 13.58
N ARG A 42 -0.41 5.56 13.25
CA ARG A 42 -1.44 4.96 14.09
C ARG A 42 -1.26 3.45 14.24
N HIS A 43 -0.91 2.76 13.16
CA HIS A 43 -0.64 1.33 13.18
C HIS A 43 0.56 1.03 14.09
N ALA A 44 1.66 1.74 13.96
CA ALA A 44 2.84 1.54 14.80
C ALA A 44 2.52 1.78 16.28
N ALA A 45 1.78 2.84 16.60
CA ALA A 45 1.36 3.14 17.98
C ALA A 45 0.52 2.01 18.59
N ALA A 46 -0.37 1.39 17.80
CA ALA A 46 -1.23 0.29 18.25
C ALA A 46 -0.51 -1.08 18.30
N ASN A 47 0.65 -1.22 17.66
CA ASN A 47 1.33 -2.51 17.48
C ASN A 47 2.77 -2.51 18.03
N GLY A 48 3.04 -1.78 19.10
CA GLY A 48 4.34 -1.77 19.77
C GLY A 48 5.49 -1.24 18.90
N GLY A 49 5.22 -0.23 18.08
CA GLY A 49 6.21 0.40 17.20
C GLY A 49 6.43 -0.32 15.86
N ARG A 50 5.70 -1.41 15.60
CA ARG A 50 5.84 -2.15 14.33
C ARG A 50 5.11 -1.45 13.21
N GLU A 51 5.85 -1.17 12.12
CA GLU A 51 5.24 -0.65 10.90
C GLU A 51 4.38 -1.71 10.19
N PRO A 52 3.28 -1.30 9.51
CA PRO A 52 2.54 -2.19 8.65
C PRO A 52 3.38 -2.59 7.43
N ASP A 53 3.05 -3.72 6.82
CA ASP A 53 3.54 -3.96 5.47
C ASP A 53 2.96 -2.93 4.49
N ARG A 54 3.50 -2.91 3.28
CA ARG A 54 3.05 -1.97 2.25
C ARG A 54 2.03 -2.59 1.28
N TRP A 55 1.51 -3.75 1.60
CA TRP A 55 0.61 -4.50 0.71
C TRP A 55 -0.68 -4.97 1.40
N ALA A 56 -0.63 -5.99 2.26
CA ALA A 56 -1.82 -6.64 2.79
C ALA A 56 -2.56 -5.78 3.82
N ASN A 57 -1.84 -5.25 4.81
CA ASN A 57 -2.44 -4.47 5.90
C ASN A 57 -3.21 -3.24 5.40
N PRO A 58 -2.62 -2.36 4.56
CA PRO A 58 -3.34 -1.17 4.11
C PRO A 58 -4.50 -1.49 3.16
N VAL A 59 -4.40 -2.55 2.36
CA VAL A 59 -5.51 -2.96 1.48
C VAL A 59 -6.68 -3.50 2.30
N THR A 60 -6.41 -4.31 3.31
CA THR A 60 -7.45 -4.81 4.23
C THR A 60 -8.10 -3.67 5.01
N TYR A 61 -7.30 -2.75 5.54
CA TYR A 61 -7.80 -1.58 6.25
C TYR A 61 -8.69 -0.71 5.35
N ALA A 62 -8.25 -0.44 4.12
CA ALA A 62 -9.04 0.31 3.13
C ALA A 62 -10.37 -0.39 2.80
N SER A 63 -10.39 -1.71 2.73
CA SER A 63 -11.62 -2.47 2.51
C SER A 63 -12.63 -2.29 3.65
N LEU A 64 -12.15 -2.24 4.90
CA LEU A 64 -13.00 -1.96 6.06
C LEU A 64 -13.49 -0.50 6.06
N GLN A 65 -12.66 0.46 5.64
CA GLN A 65 -13.10 1.85 5.47
C GLN A 65 -14.20 1.99 4.41
N MET A 66 -14.10 1.25 3.30
CA MET A 66 -15.16 1.21 2.29
C MET A 66 -16.47 0.66 2.86
N LEU A 67 -16.39 -0.45 3.60
CA LEU A 67 -17.56 -1.06 4.24
C LEU A 67 -18.21 -0.10 5.25
N GLN A 68 -17.42 0.53 6.10
CA GLN A 68 -17.89 1.51 7.07
C GLN A 68 -18.64 2.66 6.38
N GLN A 69 -18.00 3.32 5.41
CA GLN A 69 -18.61 4.43 4.68
C GLN A 69 -19.88 4.02 3.94
N ALA A 70 -19.90 2.81 3.37
CA ALA A 70 -21.10 2.31 2.69
C ALA A 70 -22.27 2.12 3.67
N ILE A 71 -22.02 1.57 4.86
CA ILE A 71 -23.04 1.42 5.91
C ILE A 71 -23.54 2.79 6.38
N GLU A 72 -22.63 3.72 6.62
CA GLU A 72 -22.95 5.09 7.05
C GLU A 72 -23.85 5.81 6.02
N ARG A 73 -23.52 5.70 4.73
CA ARG A 73 -24.30 6.30 3.64
C ARG A 73 -25.68 5.65 3.48
N VAL A 74 -25.77 4.34 3.66
CA VAL A 74 -27.04 3.60 3.62
C VAL A 74 -27.89 3.88 4.89
N GLY A 75 -27.25 4.24 6.01
CA GLY A 75 -27.90 4.53 7.29
C GLY A 75 -28.42 3.32 8.05
N LYS A 76 -28.14 2.11 7.57
CA LYS A 76 -28.53 0.84 8.21
C LYS A 76 -27.66 -0.31 7.72
N VAL A 77 -27.63 -1.41 8.48
CA VAL A 77 -26.98 -2.67 8.05
C VAL A 77 -27.97 -3.46 7.18
N ASP A 78 -28.04 -3.07 5.92
CA ASP A 78 -28.82 -3.74 4.88
C ASP A 78 -27.86 -4.27 3.83
N ARG A 79 -27.69 -5.59 3.77
CA ARG A 79 -26.68 -6.23 2.91
C ARG A 79 -26.82 -5.84 1.44
N ALA A 80 -28.04 -5.85 0.90
CA ALA A 80 -28.28 -5.55 -0.52
C ALA A 80 -27.98 -4.09 -0.84
N ALA A 81 -28.43 -3.16 0.02
CA ALA A 81 -28.17 -1.73 -0.13
C ALA A 81 -26.68 -1.40 0.03
N VAL A 82 -26.00 -2.00 1.00
CA VAL A 82 -24.57 -1.81 1.23
C VAL A 82 -23.74 -2.33 0.04
N ILE A 83 -24.06 -3.51 -0.50
CA ILE A 83 -23.41 -4.04 -1.70
C ILE A 83 -23.61 -3.08 -2.89
N LYS A 84 -24.82 -2.58 -3.08
CA LYS A 84 -25.11 -1.61 -4.15
C LYS A 84 -24.29 -0.33 -3.98
N GLU A 85 -24.18 0.19 -2.75
CA GLU A 85 -23.36 1.36 -2.46
C GLU A 85 -21.89 1.10 -2.71
N ILE A 86 -21.34 -0.05 -2.29
CA ILE A 86 -19.94 -0.43 -2.54
C ILE A 86 -19.64 -0.49 -4.04
N HIS A 87 -20.55 -1.01 -4.86
CA HIS A 87 -20.35 -1.10 -6.31
C HIS A 87 -20.41 0.25 -7.04
N ASN A 88 -21.16 1.21 -6.51
CA ASN A 88 -21.41 2.48 -7.22
C ASN A 88 -20.68 3.68 -6.58
N GLY A 89 -20.32 3.58 -5.32
CA GLY A 89 -19.72 4.65 -4.54
C GLY A 89 -18.25 4.93 -4.88
N ILE A 90 -17.80 6.08 -4.41
CA ILE A 90 -16.38 6.45 -4.34
C ILE A 90 -16.05 6.58 -2.86
N PHE A 91 -14.94 5.99 -2.44
CA PHE A 91 -14.56 5.88 -1.03
C PHE A 91 -13.20 6.50 -0.78
N ASP A 92 -13.09 7.30 0.27
CA ASP A 92 -11.83 7.86 0.74
C ASP A 92 -11.15 6.85 1.69
N THR A 93 -9.96 6.40 1.34
CA THR A 93 -9.26 5.39 2.10
C THR A 93 -7.80 5.75 2.33
N VAL A 94 -7.14 5.03 3.24
CA VAL A 94 -5.70 5.21 3.49
C VAL A 94 -4.81 4.96 2.27
N ILE A 95 -5.34 4.29 1.25
CA ILE A 95 -4.64 4.05 -0.01
C ILE A 95 -5.19 4.89 -1.16
N GLY A 96 -5.83 6.01 -0.83
CA GLY A 96 -6.44 6.95 -1.76
C GLY A 96 -7.90 6.66 -2.07
N LYS A 97 -8.45 7.39 -3.04
CA LYS A 97 -9.84 7.20 -3.46
C LYS A 97 -10.00 5.88 -4.21
N ILE A 98 -11.03 5.13 -3.82
CA ILE A 98 -11.38 3.86 -4.45
C ILE A 98 -12.76 3.96 -5.08
N LYS A 99 -12.84 3.59 -6.35
CA LYS A 99 -14.06 3.25 -7.07
C LYS A 99 -13.90 1.88 -7.68
N LEU A 100 -14.88 1.01 -7.51
CA LEU A 100 -14.84 -0.32 -8.13
C LEU A 100 -15.40 -0.26 -9.55
N GLU A 101 -14.75 -0.99 -10.45
CA GLU A 101 -15.23 -1.25 -11.80
C GLU A 101 -15.57 -2.73 -11.92
N LYS A 102 -16.85 -3.05 -12.16
CA LYS A 102 -17.33 -4.44 -12.19
C LYS A 102 -16.96 -5.24 -10.92
N GLY A 103 -16.97 -4.58 -9.76
CA GLY A 103 -16.62 -5.17 -8.47
C GLY A 103 -15.12 -5.28 -8.19
N LEU A 104 -14.27 -4.74 -9.05
CA LEU A 104 -12.82 -4.80 -8.91
C LEU A 104 -12.21 -3.40 -8.83
N ARG A 105 -11.19 -3.24 -8.02
CA ARG A 105 -10.31 -2.08 -8.08
C ARG A 105 -9.29 -2.29 -9.19
N MET A 106 -9.42 -1.50 -10.25
CA MET A 106 -8.47 -1.50 -11.35
C MET A 106 -7.18 -0.76 -10.96
N ASN A 107 -6.04 -1.16 -11.55
CA ASN A 107 -4.73 -0.51 -11.36
C ASN A 107 -4.29 -0.41 -9.88
N SER A 108 -4.62 -1.43 -9.09
CA SER A 108 -4.29 -1.46 -7.67
C SER A 108 -2.88 -1.94 -7.36
N TRP A 109 -2.24 -2.60 -8.31
CA TRP A 109 -0.91 -3.16 -8.12
C TRP A 109 0.16 -2.20 -8.64
N GLN A 110 1.16 -1.99 -7.82
CA GLN A 110 2.32 -1.17 -8.14
C GLN A 110 3.58 -2.02 -8.20
N VAL A 111 4.54 -1.62 -9.01
CA VAL A 111 5.93 -2.02 -8.83
C VAL A 111 6.55 -1.03 -7.87
N GLY A 112 7.20 -1.53 -6.85
CA GLY A 112 7.90 -0.70 -5.88
C GLY A 112 9.40 -0.98 -5.85
N GLN A 113 10.13 -0.07 -5.23
CA GLN A 113 11.58 -0.15 -5.04
C GLN A 113 11.97 0.39 -3.66
N TRP A 114 12.91 -0.27 -3.00
CA TRP A 114 13.55 0.27 -1.81
C TRP A 114 14.47 1.42 -2.21
N GLN A 115 14.21 2.60 -1.65
CA GLN A 115 14.99 3.82 -1.90
C GLN A 115 15.17 4.57 -0.58
N ASN A 116 16.43 4.76 -0.16
CA ASN A 116 16.76 5.43 1.11
C ASN A 116 16.07 4.80 2.34
N GLY A 117 15.93 3.48 2.31
CA GLY A 117 15.33 2.72 3.40
C GLY A 117 13.81 2.72 3.46
N GLU A 118 13.12 3.29 2.48
CA GLU A 118 11.66 3.23 2.31
C GLU A 118 11.27 2.51 1.02
N TYR A 119 10.11 1.86 1.02
CA TYR A 119 9.59 1.17 -0.16
C TYR A 119 8.60 2.06 -0.90
N TYR A 120 9.02 2.62 -2.02
CA TYR A 120 8.20 3.52 -2.84
C TYR A 120 7.64 2.81 -4.07
N GLY A 121 6.40 3.16 -4.44
CA GLY A 121 5.86 2.84 -5.76
C GLY A 121 6.60 3.61 -6.85
N ILE A 122 7.01 2.91 -7.91
CA ILE A 122 7.73 3.50 -9.05
C ILE A 122 6.98 3.34 -10.37
N ALA A 123 6.03 2.40 -10.43
CA ALA A 123 5.19 2.18 -11.61
C ALA A 123 3.80 1.68 -11.18
N PRO A 124 2.72 2.18 -11.81
CA PRO A 124 2.68 3.23 -12.85
C PRO A 124 3.12 4.59 -12.32
N THR A 125 3.77 5.37 -13.17
CA THR A 125 4.36 6.66 -12.80
C THR A 125 3.34 7.78 -12.57
N ASN A 126 2.11 7.58 -13.01
CA ASN A 126 1.00 8.54 -12.88
C ASN A 126 0.23 8.41 -11.55
N LEU A 127 0.62 7.51 -10.67
CA LEU A 127 0.00 7.40 -9.36
C LEU A 127 0.58 8.43 -8.37
N PRO A 128 -0.25 8.98 -7.47
CA PRO A 128 0.23 9.96 -6.49
C PRO A 128 1.41 9.43 -5.68
N GLY A 129 2.47 10.23 -5.57
CA GLY A 129 3.66 9.90 -4.81
C GLY A 129 4.59 8.87 -5.47
N ALA A 130 4.35 8.45 -6.73
CA ALA A 130 5.28 7.59 -7.44
C ALA A 130 6.66 8.25 -7.57
N LYS A 131 7.71 7.49 -7.31
CA LYS A 131 9.11 7.96 -7.42
C LYS A 131 9.75 7.45 -8.71
N PRO A 132 10.72 8.18 -9.26
CA PRO A 132 11.54 7.66 -10.35
C PRO A 132 12.28 6.38 -9.92
N VAL A 133 12.40 5.43 -10.84
CA VAL A 133 13.24 4.25 -10.60
C VAL A 133 14.71 4.65 -10.50
N GLN A 134 15.41 4.07 -9.54
CA GLN A 134 16.86 4.25 -9.35
C GLN A 134 17.61 3.07 -9.96
N LEU A 135 18.38 3.35 -11.01
CA LEU A 135 19.20 2.37 -11.72
C LEU A 135 20.62 2.95 -11.95
N PRO A 136 21.64 2.11 -11.87
CA PRO A 136 21.64 0.69 -11.50
C PRO A 136 21.36 0.49 -10.00
N LYS A 137 20.97 -0.72 -9.60
CA LYS A 137 20.93 -1.11 -8.19
C LYS A 137 22.33 -0.97 -7.59
N PRO A 138 22.47 -0.42 -6.38
CA PRO A 138 23.75 -0.42 -5.69
C PRO A 138 24.36 -1.83 -5.58
N ALA A 139 25.68 -1.91 -5.57
CA ALA A 139 26.38 -3.18 -5.42
C ALA A 139 25.98 -3.90 -4.12
N TRP A 140 25.95 -5.21 -4.15
CA TRP A 140 25.73 -6.01 -2.96
C TRP A 140 26.89 -5.83 -1.97
N LYS A 141 26.55 -5.63 -0.70
CA LYS A 141 27.56 -5.59 0.37
C LYS A 141 27.74 -6.99 0.93
N SER A 142 28.98 -7.45 1.00
CA SER A 142 29.35 -8.70 1.67
C SER A 142 29.17 -8.55 3.19
N GLY A 143 28.62 -9.57 3.85
CA GLY A 143 28.57 -9.62 5.32
C GLY A 143 27.37 -8.94 5.99
N SER A 144 26.25 -8.77 5.30
CA SER A 144 24.96 -8.33 5.89
C SER A 144 23.97 -9.47 6.00
#